data_f31d118858fd934aae544bc3ca30b8dd
#
_entry.id   f31d118858fd934aae544bc3ca30b8dd
#
_cell.length_a   1.000
_cell.length_b   1.000
_cell.length_c   1.000
_cell.angle_alpha   90.00
_cell.angle_beta   90.00
_cell.angle_gamma   90.00
#
_symmetry.space_group_name_H-M   'P 1'
#
loop_
_entity.id
_entity.type
_entity.pdbx_description
1 polymer ?
#
loop_
_entity_poly.entity_id
_entity_poly.type
_entity_poly.pdbx_seq_one_letter_code
_entity_poly.pdbx_strand_id
1 'polypeptide(L)' 'MSTEQAAGGTGEGEPGYAAAMAELEQILQELEGEDPDVDVLANRVERAATLIEVCRRRIANASIQVERVVAVLEPDSET' A
#
# COMPACT_ATOMS: atom_id res chain seq x y z
N MET A 1 -17.75 0.84 -20.54
CA MET A 1 -17.87 1.24 -20.00
C MET A 1 -17.31 1.23 -18.83
N SER A 2 -17.30 1.84 -18.19
CA SER A 2 -16.69 1.90 -17.07
C SER A 2 -16.75 0.79 -16.23
N THR A 3 -17.35 -0.09 -16.55
CA THR A 3 -17.42 -1.15 -15.76
C THR A 3 -16.18 -1.65 -15.35
N GLU A 4 -15.25 -1.56 -16.07
CA GLU A 4 -14.06 -2.11 -15.73
C GLU A 4 -13.64 -1.56 -14.51
N GLN A 5 -13.93 -0.45 -14.22
CA GLN A 5 -13.53 0.06 -13.08
C GLN A 5 -14.09 -0.68 -12.03
N ALA A 6 -15.15 -1.07 -12.15
CA ALA A 6 -15.73 -1.78 -11.10
C ALA A 6 -14.88 -2.92 -10.81
N ALA A 7 -14.35 -3.43 -11.78
CA ALA A 7 -13.57 -4.58 -11.56
C ALA A 7 -12.52 -4.18 -10.69
N GLY A 8 -12.02 -3.09 -10.95
CA GLY A 8 -10.93 -2.76 -10.18
C GLY A 8 -11.42 -2.55 -8.83
N GLY A 9 -12.64 -2.55 -8.67
CA GLY A 9 -13.14 -2.29 -7.41
C GLY A 9 -12.77 -3.23 -6.37
N THR A 10 -12.14 -4.22 -6.69
CA THR A 10 -11.79 -5.11 -5.73
C THR A 10 -11.03 -4.31 -4.82
N GLY A 11 -11.22 -4.17 -3.71
CA GLY A 11 -10.48 -3.40 -2.81
C GLY A 11 -10.90 -2.00 -2.93
N GLU A 12 -12.11 -1.74 -3.23
CA GLU A 12 -12.54 -0.53 -3.41
C GLU A 12 -12.02 0.47 -2.57
N GLY A 13 -11.62 1.54 -2.91
CA GLY A 13 -11.10 2.60 -2.11
C GLY A 13 -9.70 2.34 -1.59
N GLU A 14 -9.22 1.18 -1.76
CA GLU A 14 -7.90 0.88 -1.24
C GLU A 14 -6.91 0.90 -2.38
N PRO A 15 -5.88 1.73 -2.34
CA PRO A 15 -4.92 1.81 -3.43
C PRO A 15 -4.02 0.59 -3.45
N GLY A 16 -3.43 0.32 -4.58
CA GLY A 16 -2.43 -0.72 -4.67
C GLY A 16 -1.14 -0.23 -4.03
N TYR A 17 -0.17 -1.10 -3.95
CA TYR A 17 1.07 -0.76 -3.28
C TYR A 17 1.76 0.45 -3.93
N ALA A 18 1.91 0.44 -5.24
CA ALA A 18 2.60 1.53 -5.92
C ALA A 18 1.86 2.86 -5.73
N ALA A 19 0.55 2.82 -5.81
CA ALA A 19 -0.22 4.05 -5.65
C ALA A 19 -0.12 4.54 -4.21
N ALA A 20 -0.13 3.63 -3.26
CA ALA A 20 -0.01 4.01 -1.86
C ALA A 20 1.35 4.62 -1.59
N MET A 21 2.40 4.06 -2.16
CA MET A 21 3.74 4.60 -1.95
C MET A 21 3.87 5.98 -2.58
N ALA A 22 3.26 6.17 -3.76
CA ALA A 22 3.33 7.47 -4.41
C ALA A 22 2.63 8.52 -3.56
N GLU A 23 1.50 8.15 -2.98
CA GLU A 23 0.78 9.10 -2.16
C GLU A 23 1.56 9.39 -0.87
N LEU A 24 2.20 8.36 -0.31
CA LEU A 24 3.02 8.58 0.88
C LEU A 24 4.15 9.56 0.60
N GLU A 25 4.77 9.43 -0.58
CA GLU A 25 5.82 10.34 -0.92
C GLU A 25 5.31 11.75 -1.03
N GLN A 26 4.12 11.92 -1.58
CA GLN A 26 3.55 13.23 -1.71
C GLN A 26 3.27 13.82 -0.32
N ILE A 27 2.75 13.00 0.59
CA ILE A 27 2.49 13.48 1.93
C ILE A 27 3.78 13.88 2.61
N LEU A 28 4.84 13.11 2.42
CA LEU A 28 6.10 13.44 3.02
C LEU A 28 6.60 14.79 2.53
N GLN A 29 6.45 15.06 1.25
CA GLN A 29 6.87 16.33 0.71
C GLN A 29 6.07 17.46 1.32
N GLU A 30 4.79 17.23 1.55
CA GLU A 30 3.96 18.26 2.16
C GLU A 30 4.39 18.52 3.60
N LEU A 31 4.75 17.46 4.31
CA LEU A 31 5.16 17.62 5.69
C LEU A 31 6.50 18.34 5.81
N GLU A 32 7.32 18.22 4.79
CA GLU A 32 8.60 18.89 4.81
C GLU A 32 8.51 20.32 4.33
N GLY A 33 7.34 20.74 3.90
CA GLY A 33 7.20 22.09 3.38
C GLY A 33 7.21 23.11 4.48
N GLU A 34 7.21 24.37 4.10
CA GLU A 34 7.23 25.41 5.06
C GLU A 34 5.88 25.80 5.46
N ASP A 35 5.72 26.42 6.51
CA ASP A 35 4.44 26.92 6.96
C ASP A 35 3.37 25.91 6.94
N PRO A 36 3.52 24.82 7.56
CA PRO A 36 2.48 23.82 7.55
C PRO A 36 1.33 24.22 8.45
N ASP A 37 0.14 23.93 7.98
CA ASP A 37 -1.06 24.18 8.76
C ASP A 37 -1.24 22.95 9.64
N VAL A 38 -1.32 23.11 10.91
CA VAL A 38 -1.39 22.00 11.84
C VAL A 38 -2.58 21.09 11.57
N ASP A 39 -3.73 21.67 11.24
CA ASP A 39 -4.90 20.84 10.99
C ASP A 39 -4.69 20.00 9.73
N VAL A 40 -4.08 20.58 8.72
CA VAL A 40 -3.83 19.85 7.49
C VAL A 40 -2.81 18.78 7.76
N LEU A 41 -1.79 19.07 8.58
CA LEU A 41 -0.78 18.08 8.87
C LEU A 41 -1.38 16.90 9.62
N ALA A 42 -2.29 17.16 10.55
CA ALA A 42 -2.91 16.07 11.30
C ALA A 42 -3.66 15.15 10.37
N ASN A 43 -4.40 15.72 9.40
CA ASN A 43 -5.13 14.90 8.47
C ASN A 43 -4.19 14.11 7.57
N ARG A 44 -3.10 14.74 7.16
CA ARG A 44 -2.15 14.04 6.29
C ARG A 44 -1.45 12.91 7.03
N VAL A 45 -1.17 13.10 8.30
CA VAL A 45 -0.54 12.07 9.09
C VAL A 45 -1.49 10.89 9.24
N GLU A 46 -2.79 11.15 9.44
CA GLU A 46 -3.74 10.09 9.55
C GLU A 46 -3.80 9.33 8.23
N ARG A 47 -3.80 10.05 7.13
CA ARG A 47 -3.85 9.39 5.83
C ARG A 47 -2.59 8.55 5.63
N ALA A 48 -1.44 9.07 6.05
CA ALA A 48 -0.19 8.34 5.90
C ALA A 48 -0.25 7.04 6.70
N ALA A 49 -0.82 7.09 7.89
CA ALA A 49 -0.91 5.88 8.72
C ALA A 49 -1.76 4.83 8.02
N THR A 50 -2.86 5.24 7.39
CA THR A 50 -3.70 4.31 6.67
C THR A 50 -2.95 3.71 5.49
N LEU A 51 -2.18 4.54 4.77
CA LEU A 51 -1.45 4.05 3.61
C LEU A 51 -0.34 3.08 4.04
N ILE A 52 0.28 3.33 5.16
CA ILE A 52 1.31 2.45 5.65
C ILE A 52 0.69 1.09 5.98
N GLU A 53 -0.50 1.11 6.58
CA GLU A 53 -1.16 -0.14 6.91
C GLU A 53 -1.50 -0.91 5.63
N VAL A 54 -1.95 -0.21 4.59
CA VAL A 54 -2.26 -0.85 3.32
C VAL A 54 -1.00 -1.49 2.74
N CYS A 55 0.12 -0.76 2.78
CA CYS A 55 1.36 -1.28 2.23
C CYS A 55 1.82 -2.52 3.00
N ARG A 56 1.71 -2.46 4.32
CA ARG A 56 2.13 -3.58 5.13
C ARG A 56 1.31 -4.83 4.83
N ARG A 57 0.00 -4.66 4.68
CA ARG A 57 -0.85 -5.78 4.37
C ARG A 57 -0.52 -6.37 3.01
N ARG A 58 -0.24 -5.51 2.05
CA ARG A 58 0.04 -5.99 0.71
C ARG A 58 1.37 -6.73 0.67
N ILE A 59 2.34 -6.24 1.40
CA ILE A 59 3.63 -6.90 1.46
C ILE A 59 3.48 -8.25 2.14
N ALA A 60 2.72 -8.31 3.22
CA ALA A 60 2.53 -9.56 3.92
C ALA A 60 1.86 -10.59 3.02
N ASN A 61 0.85 -10.17 2.26
CA ASN A 61 0.17 -11.09 1.38
C ASN A 61 1.10 -11.56 0.26
N ALA A 62 1.92 -10.67 -0.27
CA ALA A 62 2.83 -11.03 -1.32
C ALA A 62 3.87 -12.01 -0.81
N SER A 63 4.31 -11.82 0.43
CA SER A 63 5.29 -12.71 1.00
C SER A 63 4.73 -14.11 1.15
N ILE A 64 3.48 -14.23 1.56
CA ILE A 64 2.87 -15.54 1.68
C ILE A 64 2.80 -16.21 0.31
N GLN A 65 2.46 -15.45 -0.71
CA GLN A 65 2.36 -16.02 -2.05
C GLN A 65 3.72 -16.47 -2.54
N VAL A 66 4.75 -15.70 -2.27
CA VAL A 66 6.09 -16.04 -2.69
C VAL A 66 6.53 -17.31 -1.98
N GLU A 67 6.22 -17.43 -0.69
CA GLU A 67 6.59 -18.61 0.05
C GLU A 67 5.93 -19.85 -0.53
N ARG A 68 4.69 -19.72 -0.96
CA ARG A 68 4.02 -20.87 -1.53
C ARG A 68 4.67 -21.29 -2.84
N VAL A 69 5.03 -20.31 -3.67
CA VAL A 69 5.64 -20.62 -4.95
C VAL A 69 6.99 -21.28 -4.73
N VAL A 70 7.76 -20.76 -3.79
CA VAL A 70 9.07 -21.33 -3.52
C VAL A 70 8.92 -22.76 -3.01
N ALA A 71 7.94 -23.00 -2.16
CA ALA A 71 7.74 -24.34 -1.65
C ALA A 71 7.42 -25.31 -2.78
N VAL A 72 6.66 -24.87 -3.75
CA VAL A 72 6.32 -25.72 -4.87
C VAL A 72 7.53 -25.97 -5.74
N LEU A 73 8.34 -24.95 -5.96
CA LEU A 73 9.48 -25.08 -6.83
C LEU A 73 10.64 -25.83 -6.18
N GLU A 74 10.72 -25.83 -4.87
CA GLU A 74 11.81 -26.50 -4.20
C GLU A 74 11.27 -27.39 -3.12
N PRO A 75 10.52 -28.38 -3.48
CA PRO A 75 9.92 -29.26 -2.50
C PRO A 75 10.92 -30.02 -1.68
N ASP A 76 12.09 -30.19 -2.19
CA ASP A 76 13.07 -30.94 -1.43
C ASP A 76 13.84 -30.08 -0.51
N SER A 77 13.69 -28.83 -0.58
CA SER A 77 14.52 -28.00 0.21
C SER A 77 14.36 -28.24 1.66
N GLU A 78 13.29 -28.79 2.07
CA GLU A 78 13.13 -28.96 3.43
C GLU A 78 13.72 -30.18 3.88
N THR A 79 14.20 -31.04 3.14
CA THR A 79 14.76 -32.24 3.68
C THR A 79 16.25 -32.03 3.94
#